data_0600bf118d67a61eb43ff8ab5867ad12
#
_entry.id   0600bf118d67a61eb43ff8ab5867ad12
#
_cell.length_a   1.000
_cell.length_b   1.000
_cell.length_c   1.000
_cell.angle_alpha   90.00
_cell.angle_beta   90.00
_cell.angle_gamma   90.00
#
_symmetry.space_group_name_H-M   'P 1'
#
loop_
_entity.id
_entity.type
_entity.pdbx_description
1 polymer ?
#
loop_
_entity_poly.entity_id
_entity_poly.type
_entity_poly.pdbx_seq_one_letter_code
_entity_poly.pdbx_strand_id
1 'polypeptide(L)'
;MQITSFNPLIVTKDSASVIALFEALGFERRHMKTGINGDITSVRMRYTNEDGKVFHVDVTQAPVEKDITTIRMNIRDFDEAYQMLQEKGFVNAQGDRITHTGSSESTMMVSPSGFAINVGEHIREHD
;
A
#
# COMPACT_ATOMS: atom_id res chain seq x y z
N MET A 1 9.79 11.20 -12.36
CA MET A 1 8.93 10.39 -11.48
C MET A 1 7.75 9.84 -12.27
N GLN A 2 7.41 8.58 -12.05
CA GLN A 2 6.33 7.92 -12.78
C GLN A 2 5.56 7.01 -11.82
N ILE A 3 4.23 7.15 -11.81
CA ILE A 3 3.37 6.27 -11.02
C ILE A 3 3.25 4.93 -11.75
N THR A 4 3.52 3.84 -11.04
CA THR A 4 3.45 2.48 -11.60
C THR A 4 2.29 1.68 -11.07
N SER A 5 1.73 2.04 -9.92
CA SER A 5 0.45 1.51 -9.43
C SER A 5 -0.20 2.53 -8.50
N PHE A 6 -1.53 2.44 -8.41
CA PHE A 6 -2.32 3.39 -7.63
C PHE A 6 -3.63 2.73 -7.29
N ASN A 7 -3.83 2.40 -6.02
CA ASN A 7 -5.02 1.65 -5.63
C ASN A 7 -5.32 1.85 -4.14
N PRO A 8 -6.55 1.53 -3.70
CA PRO A 8 -6.88 1.56 -2.28
C PRO A 8 -5.99 0.62 -1.48
N LEU A 9 -5.65 1.06 -0.27
CA LEU A 9 -4.98 0.25 0.73
C LEU A 9 -5.81 0.28 2.00
N ILE A 10 -6.18 -0.88 2.50
CA ILE A 10 -6.94 -1.03 3.75
C ILE A 10 -6.02 -1.64 4.78
N VAL A 11 -5.82 -0.92 5.89
CA VAL A 11 -5.05 -1.42 7.04
C VAL A 11 -6.04 -1.78 8.13
N THR A 12 -6.04 -3.03 8.56
CA THR A 12 -7.04 -3.55 9.47
C THR A 12 -6.43 -4.57 10.43
N LYS A 13 -7.03 -4.71 11.60
CA LYS A 13 -6.67 -5.78 12.53
C LYS A 13 -7.40 -7.09 12.20
N ASP A 14 -8.34 -7.08 11.25
CA ASP A 14 -9.11 -8.25 10.83
C ASP A 14 -9.09 -8.37 9.31
N SER A 15 -7.93 -8.70 8.77
CA SER A 15 -7.78 -8.84 7.33
C SER A 15 -8.62 -9.99 6.76
N ALA A 16 -8.88 -11.03 7.56
CA ALA A 16 -9.65 -12.18 7.08
C ALA A 16 -11.05 -11.75 6.63
N SER A 17 -11.74 -10.92 7.43
CA SER A 17 -13.08 -10.43 7.08
C SER A 17 -13.05 -9.52 5.86
N VAL A 18 -12.05 -8.65 5.76
CA VAL A 18 -11.94 -7.72 4.63
C VAL A 18 -11.62 -8.47 3.34
N ILE A 19 -10.70 -9.42 3.41
CA ILE A 19 -10.36 -10.26 2.25
C ILE A 19 -11.58 -11.08 1.81
N ALA A 20 -12.33 -11.62 2.75
CA ALA A 20 -13.55 -12.39 2.44
C ALA A 20 -14.56 -11.54 1.68
N LEU A 21 -14.72 -10.27 2.03
CA LEU A 21 -15.59 -9.36 1.29
C LEU A 21 -15.13 -9.21 -0.16
N PHE A 22 -13.84 -8.94 -0.37
CA PHE A 22 -13.34 -8.74 -1.72
C PHE A 22 -13.37 -10.03 -2.54
N GLU A 23 -13.13 -11.18 -1.91
CA GLU A 23 -13.29 -12.47 -2.60
C GLU A 23 -14.74 -12.69 -3.03
N ALA A 24 -15.70 -12.32 -2.19
CA ALA A 24 -17.12 -12.40 -2.54
C ALA A 24 -17.49 -11.49 -3.72
N LEU A 25 -16.77 -10.37 -3.89
CA LEU A 25 -16.96 -9.46 -5.01
C LEU A 25 -16.26 -9.94 -6.29
N GLY A 26 -15.45 -10.99 -6.21
CA GLY A 26 -14.75 -11.55 -7.37
C GLY A 26 -13.27 -11.23 -7.43
N PHE A 27 -12.72 -10.58 -6.42
CA PHE A 27 -11.29 -10.34 -6.37
C PHE A 27 -10.54 -11.64 -6.05
N GLU A 28 -9.36 -11.79 -6.62
CA GLU A 28 -8.48 -12.93 -6.38
C GLU A 28 -7.20 -12.47 -5.71
N ARG A 29 -6.68 -13.27 -4.80
CA ARG A 29 -5.38 -13.00 -4.18
C ARG A 29 -4.30 -13.21 -5.22
N ARG A 30 -3.45 -12.19 -5.41
CA ARG A 30 -2.40 -12.25 -6.43
C ARG A 30 -1.01 -12.26 -5.83
N HIS A 31 -0.83 -11.63 -4.67
CA HIS A 31 0.49 -11.46 -4.09
C HIS A 31 0.35 -11.25 -2.59
N MET A 32 1.20 -11.90 -1.82
CA MET A 32 1.18 -11.77 -0.37
C MET A 32 2.59 -11.54 0.15
N LYS A 33 2.73 -10.58 1.06
CA LYS A 33 3.98 -10.32 1.79
C LYS A 33 3.74 -10.51 3.27
N THR A 34 4.64 -11.20 3.94
CA THR A 34 4.58 -11.46 5.38
C THR A 34 5.82 -10.92 6.06
N GLY A 35 5.74 -10.73 7.38
CA GLY A 35 6.90 -10.34 8.16
C GLY A 35 7.35 -8.90 7.95
N ILE A 36 6.49 -8.02 7.42
CA ILE A 36 6.81 -6.61 7.26
C ILE A 36 6.82 -5.97 8.64
N ASN A 37 7.95 -5.36 9.03
CA ASN A 37 8.10 -4.76 10.37
C ASN A 37 7.65 -5.71 11.48
N GLY A 38 7.96 -7.01 11.36
CA GLY A 38 7.58 -8.04 12.33
C GLY A 38 6.32 -8.80 11.91
N ASP A 39 5.15 -8.39 12.40
CA ASP A 39 3.92 -9.18 12.27
C ASP A 39 2.97 -8.71 11.17
N ILE A 40 3.38 -7.75 10.37
CA ILE A 40 2.50 -7.18 9.34
C ILE A 40 2.48 -8.06 8.11
N THR A 41 1.27 -8.36 7.62
CA THR A 41 1.05 -9.15 6.40
C THR A 41 0.21 -8.33 5.43
N SER A 42 0.63 -8.26 4.17
CA SER A 42 -0.08 -7.52 3.15
C SER A 42 -0.45 -8.43 1.98
N VAL A 43 -1.68 -8.33 1.52
CA VAL A 43 -2.21 -9.13 0.41
C VAL A 43 -2.68 -8.18 -0.69
N ARG A 44 -2.18 -8.38 -1.91
CA ARG A 44 -2.70 -7.68 -3.08
C ARG A 44 -3.79 -8.52 -3.72
N MET A 45 -4.94 -7.92 -3.97
CA MET A 45 -6.07 -8.58 -4.61
C MET A 45 -6.39 -7.90 -5.92
N ARG A 46 -6.85 -8.66 -6.89
CA ARG A 46 -7.14 -8.18 -8.24
C ARG A 46 -8.49 -8.68 -8.73
N TYR A 47 -9.24 -7.77 -9.35
CA TYR A 47 -10.48 -8.07 -10.05
C TYR A 47 -10.35 -7.63 -11.50
N THR A 48 -10.77 -8.50 -12.42
CA THR A 48 -10.84 -8.15 -13.83
C THR A 48 -12.31 -8.25 -14.25
N ASN A 49 -12.87 -7.15 -14.76
CA ASN A 49 -14.28 -7.15 -15.13
C ASN A 49 -14.47 -7.71 -16.56
N GLU A 50 -15.73 -7.75 -17.00
CA GLU A 50 -16.08 -8.31 -18.31
C GLU A 50 -15.47 -7.54 -19.49
N ASP A 51 -15.21 -6.24 -19.30
CA ASP A 51 -14.58 -5.40 -20.31
C ASP A 51 -13.05 -5.47 -20.29
N GLY A 52 -12.49 -6.32 -19.44
CA GLY A 52 -11.03 -6.46 -19.31
C GLY A 52 -10.37 -5.40 -18.44
N LYS A 53 -11.16 -4.57 -17.77
CA LYS A 53 -10.59 -3.57 -16.84
C LYS A 53 -10.16 -4.24 -15.54
N VAL A 54 -9.02 -3.81 -15.03
CA VAL A 54 -8.38 -4.41 -13.86
C VAL A 54 -8.39 -3.43 -12.71
N PHE A 55 -8.82 -3.92 -11.54
CA PHE A 55 -8.83 -3.16 -10.30
C PHE A 55 -8.02 -3.89 -9.26
N HIS A 56 -7.31 -3.13 -8.42
CA HIS A 56 -6.53 -3.69 -7.32
C HIS A 56 -6.96 -3.09 -6.00
N VAL A 57 -6.83 -3.88 -4.94
CA VAL A 57 -6.90 -3.41 -3.57
C VAL A 57 -5.84 -4.15 -2.78
N ASP A 58 -5.16 -3.43 -1.89
CA ASP A 58 -4.21 -4.03 -0.96
C ASP A 58 -4.86 -4.08 0.42
N VAL A 59 -4.73 -5.22 1.10
CA VAL A 59 -5.25 -5.41 2.45
C VAL A 59 -4.08 -5.78 3.35
N THR A 60 -3.84 -4.99 4.38
CA THR A 60 -2.73 -5.17 5.30
C THR A 60 -3.26 -5.45 6.70
N GLN A 61 -2.82 -6.59 7.26
CA GLN A 61 -3.07 -6.95 8.65
C GLN A 61 -2.06 -6.24 9.53
N ALA A 62 -2.53 -5.40 10.44
CA ALA A 62 -1.65 -4.67 11.36
C ALA A 62 -2.40 -4.40 12.67
N PRO A 63 -1.66 -4.19 13.79
CA PRO A 63 -2.29 -3.96 15.09
C PRO A 63 -2.80 -2.53 15.24
N VAL A 64 -3.79 -2.16 14.44
CA VAL A 64 -4.44 -0.84 14.47
C VAL A 64 -5.71 -0.92 15.31
N GLU A 65 -6.07 0.18 15.98
CA GLU A 65 -7.31 0.23 16.76
C GLU A 65 -8.53 0.38 15.87
N LYS A 66 -8.38 1.14 14.80
CA LYS A 66 -9.42 1.37 13.80
C LYS A 66 -8.88 1.05 12.43
N ASP A 67 -9.74 0.55 11.57
CA ASP A 67 -9.38 0.36 10.17
C ASP A 67 -9.04 1.70 9.52
N ILE A 68 -7.99 1.68 8.72
CA ILE A 68 -7.54 2.84 7.97
C ILE A 68 -7.68 2.53 6.49
N THR A 69 -8.36 3.42 5.77
CA THR A 69 -8.42 3.33 4.32
C THR A 69 -7.58 4.44 3.74
N THR A 70 -6.61 4.09 2.92
CA THR A 70 -5.69 5.03 2.32
C THR A 70 -5.41 4.61 0.88
N ILE A 71 -4.43 5.25 0.27
CA ILE A 71 -4.01 4.97 -1.10
C ILE A 71 -2.62 4.39 -1.07
N ARG A 72 -2.42 3.30 -1.80
CA ARG A 72 -1.11 2.77 -2.11
C ARG A 72 -0.68 3.30 -3.45
N MET A 73 0.46 4.00 -3.47
CA MET A 73 1.02 4.52 -4.71
C MET A 73 2.46 4.03 -4.85
N ASN A 74 2.71 3.20 -5.87
CA ASN A 74 4.07 2.86 -6.23
C ASN A 74 4.53 3.80 -7.34
N ILE A 75 5.77 4.24 -7.22
CA ILE A 75 6.35 5.19 -8.18
C ILE A 75 7.77 4.75 -8.52
N ARG A 76 8.29 5.24 -9.62
CA ARG A 76 9.71 5.21 -9.89
C ARG A 76 10.29 6.52 -9.41
N ASP A 77 11.49 6.45 -8.82
CA ASP A 77 12.17 7.54 -8.14
C ASP A 77 11.50 7.89 -6.82
N PHE A 78 11.65 6.99 -5.87
CA PHE A 78 11.09 7.14 -4.53
C PHE A 78 11.59 8.42 -3.86
N ASP A 79 12.88 8.74 -4.01
CA ASP A 79 13.46 9.91 -3.35
C ASP A 79 12.84 11.21 -3.85
N GLU A 80 12.60 11.31 -5.15
CA GLU A 80 11.94 12.49 -5.72
C GLU A 80 10.50 12.62 -5.19
N ALA A 81 9.77 11.52 -5.16
CA ALA A 81 8.40 11.53 -4.65
C ALA A 81 8.35 11.88 -3.15
N TYR A 82 9.25 11.31 -2.37
CA TYR A 82 9.36 11.58 -0.94
C TYR A 82 9.62 13.06 -0.69
N GLN A 83 10.58 13.62 -1.40
CA GLN A 83 10.93 15.03 -1.26
C GLN A 83 9.76 15.94 -1.67
N MET A 84 9.09 15.63 -2.76
CA MET A 84 7.93 16.39 -3.22
C MET A 84 6.82 16.39 -2.17
N LEU A 85 6.56 15.23 -1.57
CA LEU A 85 5.55 15.14 -0.51
C LEU A 85 5.93 15.97 0.71
N GLN A 86 7.22 15.95 1.10
CA GLN A 86 7.70 16.79 2.20
C GLN A 86 7.51 18.29 1.89
N GLU A 87 7.78 18.69 0.65
CA GLU A 87 7.57 20.07 0.22
C GLU A 87 6.10 20.49 0.28
N LYS A 88 5.19 19.53 0.14
CA LYS A 88 3.75 19.77 0.27
C LYS A 88 3.26 19.70 1.72
N GLY A 89 4.16 19.54 2.68
CA GLY A 89 3.80 19.52 4.09
C GLY A 89 3.52 18.14 4.66
N PHE A 90 3.70 17.08 3.87
CA PHE A 90 3.54 15.71 4.37
C PHE A 90 4.73 15.35 5.25
N VAL A 91 4.46 14.59 6.30
CA VAL A 91 5.49 14.04 7.17
C VAL A 91 5.42 12.52 7.13
N ASN A 92 6.58 11.88 7.30
CA ASN A 92 6.66 10.43 7.38
C ASN A 92 6.11 9.97 8.72
N ALA A 93 5.11 9.11 8.71
CA ALA A 93 4.48 8.58 9.92
C ALA A 93 5.45 7.79 10.80
N GLN A 94 6.55 7.32 10.25
CA GLN A 94 7.59 6.58 10.97
C GLN A 94 8.80 7.43 11.33
N GLY A 95 8.67 8.76 11.30
CA GLY A 95 9.80 9.69 11.49
C GLY A 95 10.62 9.78 10.22
N ASP A 96 11.83 9.25 10.24
CA ASP A 96 12.70 9.16 9.05
C ASP A 96 12.94 7.71 8.62
N ARG A 97 12.23 6.77 9.23
CA ARG A 97 12.40 5.36 8.90
C ARG A 97 11.60 4.99 7.65
N ILE A 98 12.26 4.26 6.76
CA ILE A 98 11.64 3.72 5.54
C ILE A 98 11.54 2.21 5.70
N THR A 99 10.37 1.66 5.39
CA THR A 99 10.17 0.22 5.44
C THR A 99 10.81 -0.41 4.21
N HIS A 100 11.71 -1.37 4.43
CA HIS A 100 12.37 -2.12 3.37
C HIS A 100 11.89 -3.56 3.41
N THR A 101 11.52 -4.08 2.25
CA THR A 101 11.36 -5.52 2.04
C THR A 101 12.46 -5.98 1.08
N GLY A 102 12.53 -7.27 0.76
CA GLY A 102 13.53 -7.75 -0.18
C GLY A 102 13.38 -7.17 -1.58
N SER A 103 12.23 -6.58 -1.93
CA SER A 103 11.93 -6.13 -3.29
C SER A 103 11.37 -4.72 -3.34
N SER A 104 11.22 -4.03 -2.21
CA SER A 104 10.61 -2.68 -2.23
C SER A 104 11.04 -1.85 -1.04
N GLU A 105 10.83 -0.55 -1.16
CA GLU A 105 10.90 0.37 -0.05
C GLU A 105 9.62 1.21 -0.04
N SER A 106 9.13 1.57 1.14
CA SER A 106 7.89 2.32 1.28
C SER A 106 7.78 2.99 2.62
N THR A 107 6.90 3.98 2.70
CA THR A 107 6.50 4.57 3.97
C THR A 107 5.13 5.22 3.84
N MET A 108 4.50 5.47 4.99
CA MET A 108 3.22 6.18 5.06
C MET A 108 3.52 7.66 5.27
N MET A 109 3.05 8.50 4.37
CA MET A 109 3.18 9.96 4.48
C MET A 109 1.84 10.55 4.86
N VAL A 110 1.85 11.51 5.76
CA VAL A 110 0.62 12.09 6.31
C VAL A 110 0.65 13.61 6.13
N SER A 111 -0.43 14.15 5.56
CA SER A 111 -0.59 15.58 5.35
C SER A 111 -0.92 16.30 6.66
N PRO A 112 -0.80 17.64 6.70
CA PRO A 112 -1.18 18.40 7.90
C PRO A 112 -2.63 18.18 8.36
N SER A 113 -3.53 17.84 7.44
CA SER A 113 -4.94 17.59 7.78
C SER A 113 -5.21 16.12 8.14
N GLY A 114 -4.20 15.23 8.03
CA GLY A 114 -4.36 13.83 8.39
C GLY A 114 -4.60 12.89 7.21
N PHE A 115 -4.60 13.39 5.96
CA PHE A 115 -4.68 12.51 4.81
C PHE A 115 -3.39 11.69 4.69
N ALA A 116 -3.53 10.37 4.60
CA ALA A 116 -2.38 9.47 4.51
C ALA A 116 -2.29 8.84 3.13
N ILE A 117 -1.05 8.69 2.63
CA ILE A 117 -0.76 7.97 1.40
C ILE A 117 0.47 7.10 1.63
N ASN A 118 0.36 5.83 1.24
CA ASN A 118 1.49 4.91 1.29
C ASN A 118 2.25 5.02 -0.03
N VAL A 119 3.47 5.57 0.03
CA VAL A 119 4.31 5.75 -1.15
C VAL A 119 5.42 4.70 -1.14
N GLY A 120 5.64 4.06 -2.28
CA GLY A 120 6.65 3.03 -2.36
C GLY A 120 7.26 2.88 -3.75
N GLU A 121 8.33 2.10 -3.81
CA GLU A 121 8.99 1.76 -5.05
C GLU A 121 9.47 0.31 -4.99
N HIS A 122 9.23 -0.45 -6.05
CA HIS A 122 9.84 -1.77 -6.19
C HIS A 122 11.31 -1.59 -6.57
N ILE A 123 12.20 -2.09 -5.72
CA ILE A 123 13.64 -2.00 -5.93
C ILE A 123 14.09 -3.02 -6.98
N ARG A 124 13.35 -4.12 -7.11
CA ARG A 124 13.61 -5.15 -8.11
C ARG A 124 12.40 -5.29 -9.01
N GLU A 125 12.66 -5.31 -10.30
CA GLU A 125 11.61 -5.63 -11.26
C GLU A 125 11.36 -7.13 -11.20
N HIS A 126 10.08 -7.49 -11.18
CA HIS A 126 9.68 -8.89 -11.32
C HIS A 126 9.54 -9.21 -12.79
N ASP A 127 10.32 -10.12 -13.22
CA ASP A 127 10.24 -10.62 -14.58
C ASP A 127 9.06 -11.57 -14.74
#